data_013731ef7c14b62e5bd171b80a51b551
#
_entry.id   013731ef7c14b62e5bd171b80a51b551
#
_cell.length_a   1.000
_cell.length_b   1.000
_cell.length_c   1.000
_cell.angle_alpha   90.00
_cell.angle_beta   90.00
_cell.angle_gamma   90.00
#
_symmetry.space_group_name_H-M   'P 1'
#
loop_
_entity.id
_entity.type
_entity.pdbx_description
1 polymer ?
#
loop_
_entity_poly.entity_id
_entity_poly.type
_entity_poly.pdbx_seq_one_letter_code
_entity_poly.pdbx_strand_id
1 'polypeptide(L)'
;IEEQEIFLHSIGNRARLVICGGGHVSTALVRMAKLLDFEIWVLEDRPFFAEHAKQEGADHILCGDYVESLAKIPKDVDNYYVCMTRGHRFDLECLKEIYKKTFAYAGMMGSRKRSVLVRKDLEEAGYTKEQVQKLHSPIGLAIGAQTPAEIALSVISEIVQCKNERAKAAETDEAILEELTEPQRLSKFAVNDENEMEYRMLCTIIEKRGSAPRSIGTQMLVTSDNRIIGTIGGGCAEAEVITRC
;
A
#
# COMPACT_ATOMS: atom_id res chain seq x y z
N ILE A 1 -2.39 23.24 18.40
CA ILE A 1 -1.46 22.72 17.36
C ILE A 1 -2.27 21.67 16.64
N GLU A 2 -2.75 21.98 15.45
CA GLU A 2 -3.41 21.00 14.58
C GLU A 2 -2.37 19.96 14.18
N GLU A 3 -2.69 18.70 14.38
CA GLU A 3 -1.89 17.58 13.86
C GLU A 3 -1.95 17.63 12.34
N GLN A 4 -0.85 17.99 11.71
CA GLN A 4 -0.71 17.89 10.25
C GLN A 4 -0.33 16.45 9.91
N GLU A 5 -1.21 15.73 9.22
CA GLU A 5 -0.85 14.46 8.59
C GLU A 5 0.05 14.74 7.37
N ILE A 6 1.30 14.32 7.46
CA ILE A 6 2.24 14.38 6.34
C ILE A 6 2.11 13.07 5.55
N PHE A 7 1.70 13.18 4.29
CA PHE A 7 1.69 12.07 3.36
C PHE A 7 3.03 12.00 2.63
N LEU A 8 3.76 10.88 2.80
CA LEU A 8 5.00 10.60 2.08
C LEU A 8 4.72 9.54 1.01
N HIS A 9 4.82 9.92 -0.25
CA HIS A 9 4.82 8.99 -1.38
C HIS A 9 6.27 8.73 -1.81
N SER A 10 6.70 7.47 -1.71
CA SER A 10 8.04 7.06 -2.11
C SER A 10 8.03 6.68 -3.58
N ILE A 11 8.62 7.50 -4.44
CA ILE A 11 8.73 7.23 -5.88
C ILE A 11 9.89 6.25 -6.09
N GLY A 12 9.61 5.09 -6.70
CA GLY A 12 10.63 4.08 -7.02
C GLY A 12 10.84 3.01 -5.95
N ASN A 13 10.06 2.97 -4.87
CA ASN A 13 10.10 1.87 -3.93
C ASN A 13 9.29 0.68 -4.44
N ARG A 14 9.78 -0.53 -4.11
CA ARG A 14 9.07 -1.78 -4.36
C ARG A 14 7.79 -1.81 -3.51
N ALA A 15 6.67 -2.24 -4.13
CA ALA A 15 5.44 -2.47 -3.39
C ALA A 15 5.68 -3.49 -2.26
N ARG A 16 5.16 -3.21 -1.05
CA ARG A 16 5.41 -4.05 0.11
C ARG A 16 4.28 -5.02 0.35
N LEU A 17 4.59 -6.32 0.31
CA LEU A 17 3.65 -7.38 0.68
C LEU A 17 3.92 -7.82 2.12
N VAL A 18 2.95 -7.60 3.00
CA VAL A 18 3.01 -7.98 4.42
C VAL A 18 2.08 -9.15 4.66
N ILE A 19 2.63 -10.30 5.01
CA ILE A 19 1.91 -11.56 5.22
C ILE A 19 1.87 -11.88 6.71
N CYS A 20 0.68 -11.88 7.30
CA CYS A 20 0.45 -12.33 8.67
C CYS A 20 0.14 -13.84 8.67
N GLY A 21 1.13 -14.64 9.03
CA GLY A 21 1.09 -16.11 9.05
C GLY A 21 2.04 -16.75 8.03
N GLY A 22 2.85 -17.72 8.49
CA GLY A 22 3.92 -18.40 7.71
C GLY A 22 3.56 -19.81 7.24
N GLY A 23 2.26 -20.14 7.05
CA GLY A 23 1.81 -21.47 6.64
C GLY A 23 2.11 -21.82 5.17
N HIS A 24 1.64 -23.00 4.73
CA HIS A 24 1.93 -23.50 3.38
C HIS A 24 1.49 -22.57 2.23
N VAL A 25 0.35 -21.88 2.38
CA VAL A 25 -0.10 -20.90 1.38
C VAL A 25 0.82 -19.69 1.38
N SER A 26 1.21 -19.22 2.56
CA SER A 26 2.18 -18.13 2.72
C SER A 26 3.51 -18.43 2.02
N THR A 27 4.04 -19.65 2.21
CA THR A 27 5.25 -20.14 1.55
C THR A 27 5.15 -20.03 0.02
N ALA A 28 4.06 -20.50 -0.56
CA ALA A 28 3.83 -20.42 -1.99
C ALA A 28 3.66 -18.95 -2.45
N LEU A 29 2.98 -18.12 -1.65
CA LEU A 29 2.79 -16.70 -1.93
C LEU A 29 4.11 -15.93 -1.92
N VAL A 30 5.01 -16.22 -0.96
CA VAL A 30 6.36 -15.62 -0.89
C VAL A 30 7.14 -15.89 -2.18
N ARG A 31 7.15 -17.14 -2.66
CA ARG A 31 7.85 -17.52 -3.91
C ARG A 31 7.32 -16.77 -5.12
N MET A 32 5.99 -16.64 -5.25
CA MET A 32 5.35 -15.94 -6.36
C MET A 32 5.57 -14.42 -6.27
N ALA A 33 5.44 -13.83 -5.09
CA ALA A 33 5.66 -12.41 -4.87
C ALA A 33 7.09 -11.98 -5.16
N LYS A 34 8.06 -12.88 -4.91
CA LYS A 34 9.47 -12.64 -5.26
C LYS A 34 9.68 -12.45 -6.77
N LEU A 35 8.98 -13.22 -7.60
CA LEU A 35 9.03 -13.09 -9.07
C LEU A 35 8.40 -11.79 -9.56
N LEU A 36 7.56 -11.16 -8.75
CA LEU A 36 6.82 -9.93 -9.07
C LEU A 36 7.42 -8.68 -8.41
N ASP A 37 8.65 -8.81 -7.89
CA ASP A 37 9.45 -7.74 -7.33
C ASP A 37 8.84 -7.02 -6.13
N PHE A 38 8.04 -7.73 -5.31
CA PHE A 38 7.59 -7.21 -4.02
C PHE A 38 8.71 -7.21 -2.97
N GLU A 39 8.70 -6.22 -2.08
CA GLU A 39 9.39 -6.27 -0.79
C GLU A 39 8.54 -7.10 0.17
N ILE A 40 9.01 -8.27 0.58
CA ILE A 40 8.21 -9.27 1.27
C ILE A 40 8.51 -9.30 2.76
N TRP A 41 7.49 -9.02 3.57
CA TRP A 41 7.51 -9.11 5.03
C TRP A 41 6.63 -10.27 5.48
N VAL A 42 7.16 -11.17 6.31
CA VAL A 42 6.37 -12.24 6.93
C VAL A 42 6.38 -12.06 8.45
N LEU A 43 5.18 -12.01 9.02
CA LEU A 43 4.92 -11.96 10.45
C LEU A 43 4.40 -13.33 10.89
N GLU A 44 5.08 -13.97 11.87
CA GLU A 44 4.70 -15.32 12.30
C GLU A 44 5.04 -15.49 13.78
N ASP A 45 4.12 -16.11 14.56
CA ASP A 45 4.29 -16.33 15.99
C ASP A 45 5.15 -17.58 16.32
N ARG A 46 5.39 -18.45 15.34
CA ARG A 46 6.12 -19.71 15.51
C ARG A 46 7.49 -19.66 14.83
N PRO A 47 8.61 -19.81 15.58
CA PRO A 47 9.96 -19.69 15.03
C PRO A 47 10.25 -20.61 13.84
N PHE A 48 9.74 -21.84 13.84
CA PHE A 48 9.94 -22.78 12.74
C PHE A 48 9.38 -22.27 11.40
N PHE A 49 8.18 -21.72 11.41
CA PHE A 49 7.55 -21.19 10.20
C PHE A 49 8.15 -19.84 9.77
N ALA A 50 8.59 -19.04 10.74
CA ALA A 50 9.32 -17.81 10.49
C ALA A 50 10.65 -18.10 9.75
N GLU A 51 11.43 -19.04 10.23
CA GLU A 51 12.68 -19.45 9.59
C GLU A 51 12.44 -20.07 8.20
N HIS A 52 11.40 -20.86 8.05
CA HIS A 52 11.01 -21.44 6.77
C HIS A 52 10.65 -20.34 5.74
N ALA A 53 9.89 -19.31 6.14
CA ALA A 53 9.55 -18.20 5.28
C ALA A 53 10.79 -17.41 4.81
N LYS A 54 11.80 -17.28 5.67
CA LYS A 54 13.09 -16.70 5.33
C LYS A 54 13.82 -17.51 4.25
N GLN A 55 13.88 -18.81 4.42
CA GLN A 55 14.50 -19.73 3.44
C GLN A 55 13.80 -19.68 2.09
N GLU A 56 12.51 -19.42 2.06
CA GLU A 56 11.69 -19.30 0.86
C GLU A 56 11.82 -17.92 0.15
N GLY A 57 12.56 -17.00 0.74
CA GLY A 57 12.95 -15.73 0.11
C GLY A 57 12.19 -14.50 0.59
N ALA A 58 11.53 -14.54 1.75
CA ALA A 58 11.04 -13.34 2.39
C ALA A 58 12.20 -12.39 2.73
N ASP A 59 12.06 -11.11 2.43
CA ASP A 59 13.10 -10.10 2.66
C ASP A 59 13.22 -9.76 4.15
N HIS A 60 12.08 -9.72 4.86
CA HIS A 60 12.00 -9.40 6.28
C HIS A 60 11.12 -10.39 7.03
N ILE A 61 11.58 -10.81 8.20
CA ILE A 61 10.86 -11.70 9.11
C ILE A 61 10.70 -11.04 10.47
N LEU A 62 9.46 -10.98 10.95
CA LEU A 62 9.16 -10.60 12.33
C LEU A 62 8.53 -11.80 13.04
N CYS A 63 9.32 -12.42 13.91
CA CYS A 63 8.86 -13.56 14.71
C CYS A 63 8.39 -13.08 16.09
N GLY A 64 7.10 -13.27 16.40
CA GLY A 64 6.51 -12.84 17.67
C GLY A 64 5.04 -12.47 17.55
N ASP A 65 4.59 -11.60 18.43
CA ASP A 65 3.21 -11.10 18.42
C ASP A 65 2.89 -10.34 17.13
N TYR A 66 1.71 -10.60 16.56
CA TYR A 66 1.30 -10.01 15.29
C TYR A 66 1.03 -8.51 15.39
N VAL A 67 0.41 -8.05 16.49
CA VAL A 67 0.06 -6.64 16.70
C VAL A 67 1.33 -5.80 16.87
N GLU A 68 2.26 -6.28 17.70
CA GLU A 68 3.57 -5.64 17.88
C GLU A 68 4.40 -5.63 16.60
N SER A 69 4.33 -6.72 15.82
CA SER A 69 5.03 -6.83 14.54
C SER A 69 4.43 -5.89 13.49
N LEU A 70 3.11 -5.81 13.39
CA LEU A 70 2.42 -4.87 12.50
C LEU A 70 2.75 -3.41 12.85
N ALA A 71 2.90 -3.08 14.14
CA ALA A 71 3.29 -1.73 14.55
C ALA A 71 4.66 -1.29 14.00
N LYS A 72 5.57 -2.25 13.75
CA LYS A 72 6.91 -2.00 13.19
C LYS A 72 6.93 -1.84 11.67
N ILE A 73 5.86 -2.22 10.97
CA ILE A 73 5.77 -2.05 9.51
C ILE A 73 5.70 -0.56 9.18
N PRO A 74 6.60 -0.05 8.32
CA PRO A 74 6.58 1.34 7.88
C PRO A 74 5.22 1.73 7.29
N LYS A 75 4.76 2.94 7.62
CA LYS A 75 3.54 3.48 7.00
C LYS A 75 3.83 3.78 5.54
N ASP A 76 3.07 3.19 4.65
CA ASP A 76 3.17 3.44 3.21
C ASP A 76 1.81 3.18 2.56
N VAL A 77 1.50 3.91 1.51
CA VAL A 77 0.28 3.71 0.71
C VAL A 77 0.36 2.48 -0.17
N ASP A 78 1.57 1.99 -0.46
CA ASP A 78 1.84 0.80 -1.28
C ASP A 78 2.08 -0.47 -0.44
N ASN A 79 1.53 -0.49 0.77
CA ASN A 79 1.47 -1.70 1.59
C ASN A 79 0.27 -2.56 1.19
N TYR A 80 0.53 -3.84 0.95
CA TYR A 80 -0.43 -4.90 0.63
C TYR A 80 -0.44 -5.89 1.77
N TYR A 81 -1.52 -5.95 2.54
CA TYR A 81 -1.62 -6.81 3.72
C TYR A 81 -2.43 -8.06 3.42
N VAL A 82 -1.92 -9.20 3.87
CA VAL A 82 -2.57 -10.52 3.75
C VAL A 82 -2.64 -11.18 5.11
N CYS A 83 -3.85 -11.40 5.64
CA CYS A 83 -4.09 -12.12 6.87
C CYS A 83 -4.42 -13.59 6.57
N MET A 84 -3.53 -14.49 7.01
CA MET A 84 -3.69 -15.94 6.89
C MET A 84 -3.14 -16.65 8.13
N THR A 85 -3.51 -16.14 9.30
CA THR A 85 -3.03 -16.67 10.57
C THR A 85 -3.58 -18.06 10.85
N ARG A 86 -2.86 -18.84 11.63
CA ARG A 86 -3.25 -20.21 11.97
C ARG A 86 -4.60 -20.25 12.69
N GLY A 87 -5.55 -20.99 12.11
CA GLY A 87 -6.88 -21.19 12.69
C GLY A 87 -7.68 -19.91 12.88
N HIS A 88 -7.33 -18.86 12.15
CA HIS A 88 -7.99 -17.54 12.17
C HIS A 88 -8.01 -16.85 13.55
N ARG A 89 -7.09 -17.23 14.45
CA ARG A 89 -7.10 -16.77 15.85
C ARG A 89 -6.76 -15.30 15.99
N PHE A 90 -5.87 -14.80 15.12
CA PHE A 90 -5.33 -13.44 15.18
C PHE A 90 -5.77 -12.55 14.03
N ASP A 91 -6.58 -13.09 13.09
CA ASP A 91 -6.97 -12.35 11.88
C ASP A 91 -7.67 -11.02 12.21
N LEU A 92 -8.61 -11.04 13.19
CA LEU A 92 -9.36 -9.84 13.57
C LEU A 92 -8.45 -8.77 14.21
N GLU A 93 -7.52 -9.19 15.06
CA GLU A 93 -6.56 -8.29 15.72
C GLU A 93 -5.59 -7.70 14.69
N CYS A 94 -5.08 -8.52 13.77
CA CYS A 94 -4.28 -8.05 12.65
C CYS A 94 -5.05 -7.01 11.81
N LEU A 95 -6.29 -7.29 11.45
CA LEU A 95 -7.11 -6.37 10.66
C LEU A 95 -7.35 -5.05 11.39
N LYS A 96 -7.65 -5.07 12.69
CA LYS A 96 -7.78 -3.85 13.49
C LYS A 96 -6.51 -2.99 13.46
N GLU A 97 -5.33 -3.60 13.50
CA GLU A 97 -4.07 -2.86 13.38
C GLU A 97 -3.82 -2.34 11.95
N ILE A 98 -4.15 -3.14 10.93
CA ILE A 98 -4.02 -2.75 9.53
C ILE A 98 -4.93 -1.54 9.22
N TYR A 99 -6.17 -1.55 9.72
CA TYR A 99 -7.13 -0.47 9.48
C TYR A 99 -6.79 0.86 10.16
N LYS A 100 -5.82 0.88 11.07
CA LYS A 100 -5.24 2.12 11.62
C LYS A 100 -4.18 2.75 10.70
N LYS A 101 -3.87 2.11 9.58
CA LYS A 101 -2.83 2.52 8.62
C LYS A 101 -3.43 2.80 7.25
N THR A 102 -2.71 3.53 6.44
CA THR A 102 -2.96 3.58 4.99
C THR A 102 -2.46 2.30 4.34
N PHE A 103 -3.18 1.80 3.35
CA PHE A 103 -2.81 0.60 2.60
C PHE A 103 -3.40 0.59 1.20
N ALA A 104 -2.72 -0.12 0.29
CA ALA A 104 -3.20 -0.38 -1.05
C ALA A 104 -4.23 -1.52 -1.08
N TYR A 105 -4.01 -2.54 -0.24
CA TYR A 105 -4.79 -3.75 -0.24
C TYR A 105 -4.80 -4.36 1.17
N ALA A 106 -5.94 -4.90 1.58
CA ALA A 106 -6.08 -5.72 2.78
C ALA A 106 -6.95 -6.94 2.46
N GLY A 107 -6.37 -8.13 2.56
CA GLY A 107 -7.06 -9.38 2.30
C GLY A 107 -6.99 -10.34 3.48
N MET A 108 -8.05 -11.15 3.66
CA MET A 108 -8.11 -12.17 4.70
C MET A 108 -8.52 -13.51 4.12
N MET A 109 -7.73 -14.54 4.45
CA MET A 109 -8.08 -15.92 4.14
C MET A 109 -9.23 -16.38 5.05
N GLY A 110 -10.26 -16.95 4.45
CA GLY A 110 -11.38 -17.50 5.21
C GLY A 110 -12.54 -17.94 4.32
N SER A 111 -13.45 -18.72 4.89
CA SER A 111 -14.69 -19.07 4.22
C SER A 111 -15.63 -17.86 4.10
N ARG A 112 -16.61 -17.91 3.19
CA ARG A 112 -17.66 -16.89 3.07
C ARG A 112 -18.36 -16.58 4.40
N LYS A 113 -18.64 -17.65 5.21
CA LYS A 113 -19.23 -17.48 6.54
C LYS A 113 -18.30 -16.71 7.47
N ARG A 114 -17.01 -17.02 7.48
CA ARG A 114 -16.01 -16.30 8.29
C ARG A 114 -15.88 -14.86 7.86
N SER A 115 -15.86 -14.59 6.57
CA SER A 115 -15.80 -13.22 6.02
C SER A 115 -16.96 -12.33 6.51
N VAL A 116 -18.17 -12.88 6.55
CA VAL A 116 -19.34 -12.15 7.08
C VAL A 116 -19.18 -11.82 8.56
N LEU A 117 -18.73 -12.79 9.37
CA LEU A 117 -18.50 -12.59 10.81
C LEU A 117 -17.43 -11.52 11.07
N VAL A 118 -16.30 -11.60 10.40
CA VAL A 118 -15.19 -10.64 10.57
C VAL A 118 -15.60 -9.23 10.16
N ARG A 119 -16.38 -9.07 9.07
CA ARG A 119 -16.91 -7.76 8.70
C ARG A 119 -17.82 -7.18 9.78
N LYS A 120 -18.69 -8.00 10.35
CA LYS A 120 -19.56 -7.59 11.47
C LYS A 120 -18.72 -7.19 12.70
N ASP A 121 -17.73 -8.01 13.07
CA ASP A 121 -16.84 -7.71 14.20
C ASP A 121 -16.06 -6.39 14.00
N LEU A 122 -15.68 -6.07 12.76
CA LEU A 122 -15.05 -4.77 12.42
C LEU A 122 -16.05 -3.62 12.54
N GLU A 123 -17.29 -3.77 12.06
CA GLU A 123 -18.34 -2.75 12.23
C GLU A 123 -18.64 -2.51 13.72
N GLU A 124 -18.73 -3.56 14.53
CA GLU A 124 -18.90 -3.49 15.98
C GLU A 124 -17.71 -2.82 16.69
N ALA A 125 -16.51 -2.94 16.11
CA ALA A 125 -15.31 -2.24 16.58
C ALA A 125 -15.24 -0.76 16.15
N GLY A 126 -16.26 -0.24 15.42
CA GLY A 126 -16.38 1.17 15.08
C GLY A 126 -15.90 1.55 13.68
N TYR A 127 -15.51 0.59 12.83
CA TYR A 127 -15.17 0.87 11.43
C TYR A 127 -16.42 1.08 10.59
N THR A 128 -16.36 2.04 9.65
CA THR A 128 -17.50 2.32 8.77
C THR A 128 -17.72 1.21 7.74
N LYS A 129 -18.92 1.11 7.19
CA LYS A 129 -19.22 0.12 6.14
C LYS A 129 -18.33 0.28 4.92
N GLU A 130 -18.00 1.51 4.53
CA GLU A 130 -17.11 1.82 3.42
C GLU A 130 -15.69 1.30 3.70
N GLN A 131 -15.20 1.46 4.94
CA GLN A 131 -13.91 0.90 5.34
C GLN A 131 -13.95 -0.63 5.28
N VAL A 132 -14.96 -1.25 5.87
CA VAL A 132 -15.10 -2.72 5.92
C VAL A 132 -15.25 -3.33 4.52
N GLN A 133 -15.88 -2.64 3.57
CA GLN A 133 -15.99 -3.07 2.19
C GLN A 133 -14.63 -3.14 1.45
N LYS A 134 -13.62 -2.43 1.91
CA LYS A 134 -12.25 -2.51 1.36
C LYS A 134 -11.53 -3.83 1.69
N LEU A 135 -12.12 -4.66 2.58
CA LEU A 135 -11.57 -5.96 2.91
C LEU A 135 -11.84 -6.98 1.79
N HIS A 136 -10.80 -7.51 1.19
CA HIS A 136 -10.87 -8.65 0.28
C HIS A 136 -11.00 -9.95 1.09
N SER A 137 -12.23 -10.45 1.23
CA SER A 137 -12.48 -11.68 1.98
C SER A 137 -13.79 -12.34 1.48
N PRO A 138 -13.74 -13.60 1.08
CA PRO A 138 -12.56 -14.46 0.95
C PRO A 138 -11.51 -13.86 0.02
N ILE A 139 -10.22 -13.98 0.40
CA ILE A 139 -9.10 -13.46 -0.36
C ILE A 139 -8.89 -14.26 -1.66
N GLY A 140 -8.47 -13.57 -2.72
CA GLY A 140 -8.09 -14.15 -3.99
C GLY A 140 -9.21 -14.23 -5.04
N LEU A 141 -8.82 -14.26 -6.29
CA LEU A 141 -9.75 -14.42 -7.42
C LEU A 141 -10.41 -15.79 -7.41
N ALA A 142 -11.66 -15.88 -7.86
CA ALA A 142 -12.45 -17.12 -7.92
C ALA A 142 -12.01 -18.02 -9.09
N ILE A 143 -10.85 -18.65 -8.96
CA ILE A 143 -10.28 -19.55 -9.98
C ILE A 143 -10.51 -21.04 -9.71
N GLY A 144 -11.27 -21.38 -8.64
CA GLY A 144 -11.49 -22.78 -8.23
C GLY A 144 -10.28 -23.41 -7.54
N ALA A 145 -9.39 -22.62 -6.94
CA ALA A 145 -8.17 -23.06 -6.26
C ALA A 145 -8.44 -24.08 -5.14
N GLN A 146 -7.67 -25.17 -5.10
CA GLN A 146 -7.79 -26.27 -4.13
C GLN A 146 -6.48 -26.50 -3.35
N THR A 147 -5.33 -26.38 -4.02
CA THR A 147 -4.03 -26.58 -3.40
C THR A 147 -3.47 -25.29 -2.81
N PRO A 148 -2.53 -25.35 -1.83
CA PRO A 148 -1.87 -24.16 -1.30
C PRO A 148 -1.23 -23.28 -2.38
N ALA A 149 -0.66 -23.85 -3.43
CA ALA A 149 -0.06 -23.12 -4.54
C ALA A 149 -1.13 -22.42 -5.41
N GLU A 150 -2.23 -23.08 -5.71
CA GLU A 150 -3.35 -22.48 -6.45
C GLU A 150 -4.01 -21.35 -5.67
N ILE A 151 -4.17 -21.51 -4.35
CA ILE A 151 -4.68 -20.47 -3.46
C ILE A 151 -3.72 -19.28 -3.48
N ALA A 152 -2.42 -19.49 -3.35
CA ALA A 152 -1.43 -18.44 -3.44
C ALA A 152 -1.46 -17.73 -4.79
N LEU A 153 -1.65 -18.47 -5.89
CA LEU A 153 -1.82 -17.91 -7.24
C LEU A 153 -3.06 -17.01 -7.32
N SER A 154 -4.19 -17.46 -6.77
CA SER A 154 -5.41 -16.64 -6.75
C SER A 154 -5.24 -15.35 -5.97
N VAL A 155 -4.55 -15.41 -4.82
CA VAL A 155 -4.25 -14.26 -3.96
C VAL A 155 -3.32 -13.27 -4.66
N ILE A 156 -2.21 -13.74 -5.21
CA ILE A 156 -1.26 -12.84 -5.87
C ILE A 156 -1.85 -12.21 -7.14
N SER A 157 -2.71 -12.94 -7.86
CA SER A 157 -3.41 -12.41 -9.03
C SER A 157 -4.37 -11.28 -8.66
N GLU A 158 -5.11 -11.39 -7.55
CA GLU A 158 -5.97 -10.32 -7.03
C GLU A 158 -5.13 -9.10 -6.60
N ILE A 159 -4.01 -9.33 -5.92
CA ILE A 159 -3.08 -8.25 -5.51
C ILE A 159 -2.53 -7.52 -6.74
N VAL A 160 -2.09 -8.24 -7.77
CA VAL A 160 -1.59 -7.66 -9.03
C VAL A 160 -2.69 -6.87 -9.75
N GLN A 161 -3.92 -7.37 -9.77
CA GLN A 161 -5.06 -6.65 -10.33
C GLN A 161 -5.26 -5.31 -9.60
N CYS A 162 -5.36 -5.31 -8.26
CA CYS A 162 -5.51 -4.11 -7.46
C CYS A 162 -4.33 -3.13 -7.65
N LYS A 163 -3.09 -3.65 -7.71
CA LYS A 163 -1.89 -2.85 -7.96
C LYS A 163 -1.97 -2.12 -9.30
N ASN A 164 -2.34 -2.83 -10.36
CA ASN A 164 -2.41 -2.27 -11.71
C ASN A 164 -3.60 -1.31 -11.90
N GLU A 165 -4.72 -1.57 -11.24
CA GLU A 165 -5.86 -0.65 -11.22
C GLU A 165 -5.50 0.67 -10.52
N ARG A 166 -4.75 0.63 -9.42
CA ARG A 166 -4.21 1.82 -8.74
C ARG A 166 -3.19 2.55 -9.59
N ALA A 167 -2.27 1.84 -10.25
CA ALA A 167 -1.28 2.45 -11.14
C ALA A 167 -1.95 3.18 -12.32
N LYS A 168 -2.99 2.60 -12.91
CA LYS A 168 -3.79 3.28 -13.96
C LYS A 168 -4.52 4.53 -13.45
N ALA A 169 -4.96 4.53 -12.19
CA ALA A 169 -5.56 5.70 -11.55
C ALA A 169 -4.52 6.77 -11.18
N ALA A 170 -3.27 6.36 -11.02
CA ALA A 170 -2.11 7.18 -10.70
C ALA A 170 -1.17 7.32 -11.92
N GLU A 171 -1.71 7.35 -13.15
CA GLU A 171 -0.89 7.68 -14.33
C GLU A 171 -0.15 8.99 -14.05
N THR A 172 1.12 8.83 -13.64
CA THR A 172 2.04 9.95 -13.55
C THR A 172 2.22 10.46 -14.95
N ASP A 173 1.87 11.72 -15.18
CA ASP A 173 2.05 12.37 -16.47
C ASP A 173 3.52 12.17 -16.89
N GLU A 174 3.74 11.68 -18.10
CA GLU A 174 5.09 11.41 -18.63
C GLU A 174 5.98 12.64 -18.50
N ALA A 175 5.40 13.82 -18.64
CA ALA A 175 6.06 15.10 -18.41
C ALA A 175 6.53 15.31 -16.95
N ILE A 176 5.81 14.76 -15.96
CA ILE A 176 6.24 14.79 -14.55
C ILE A 176 7.44 13.85 -14.35
N LEU A 177 7.41 12.67 -14.95
CA LEU A 177 8.53 11.71 -14.88
C LEU A 177 9.78 12.27 -15.56
N GLU A 178 9.65 12.89 -16.74
CA GLU A 178 10.76 13.52 -17.44
C GLU A 178 11.39 14.63 -16.57
N GLU A 179 10.58 15.52 -15.98
CA GLU A 179 11.06 16.60 -15.12
C GLU A 179 11.76 16.07 -13.84
N LEU A 180 11.28 14.95 -13.29
CA LEU A 180 11.87 14.34 -12.08
C LEU A 180 13.15 13.55 -12.38
N THR A 181 13.31 12.99 -13.59
CA THR A 181 14.40 12.07 -13.95
C THR A 181 15.54 12.72 -14.73
N GLU A 182 15.39 13.97 -15.23
CA GLU A 182 16.44 14.63 -15.97
C GLU A 182 17.72 14.88 -15.14
N PRO A 183 18.85 14.18 -15.42
CA PRO A 183 20.07 14.27 -14.60
C PRO A 183 20.73 15.65 -14.63
N GLN A 184 20.56 16.42 -15.70
CA GLN A 184 21.19 17.73 -15.87
C GLN A 184 20.57 18.80 -14.96
N ARG A 185 19.33 18.59 -14.50
CA ARG A 185 18.68 19.48 -13.54
C ARG A 185 18.95 19.07 -12.10
N LEU A 186 19.24 17.79 -11.85
CA LEU A 186 19.69 17.31 -10.53
C LEU A 186 21.10 17.81 -10.18
N SER A 187 21.96 18.09 -11.17
CA SER A 187 23.31 18.63 -10.94
C SER A 187 23.36 20.10 -10.56
N LYS A 188 22.29 20.85 -10.80
CA LYS A 188 22.13 22.25 -10.34
C LYS A 188 21.81 22.38 -8.84
N PHE A 189 21.51 21.27 -8.15
CA PHE A 189 21.40 21.24 -6.69
C PHE A 189 22.74 21.35 -5.94
N ALA A 190 23.86 21.50 -6.65
CA ALA A 190 25.14 21.84 -6.05
C ALA A 190 25.14 23.35 -5.78
N VAL A 191 24.82 23.70 -4.55
CA VAL A 191 25.15 24.91 -3.81
C VAL A 191 25.75 26.03 -4.68
N ASN A 192 24.91 26.92 -5.17
CA ASN A 192 25.34 28.25 -5.54
C ASN A 192 24.38 29.25 -4.85
N ASP A 193 24.95 29.96 -3.90
CA ASP A 193 24.42 31.09 -3.14
C ASP A 193 23.25 30.85 -2.16
N GLU A 194 23.44 31.42 -1.00
CA GLU A 194 22.79 31.19 0.29
C GLU A 194 21.28 31.50 0.41
N ASN A 195 20.49 31.65 -0.67
CA ASN A 195 19.11 32.12 -0.53
C ASN A 195 18.02 31.59 -1.49
N GLU A 196 18.31 30.69 -2.44
CA GLU A 196 17.23 30.10 -3.26
C GLU A 196 17.38 28.59 -3.29
N MET A 197 16.63 27.92 -2.42
CA MET A 197 16.51 26.46 -2.43
C MET A 197 15.57 26.07 -3.57
N GLU A 198 16.11 25.54 -4.67
CA GLU A 198 15.29 24.92 -5.71
C GLU A 198 14.58 23.70 -5.13
N TYR A 199 13.26 23.70 -5.17
CA TYR A 199 12.44 22.56 -4.74
C TYR A 199 11.49 22.12 -5.87
N ARG A 200 11.08 20.89 -5.77
CA ARG A 200 10.05 20.27 -6.60
C ARG A 200 9.07 19.59 -5.71
N MET A 201 7.82 19.99 -5.77
CA MET A 201 6.76 19.47 -4.92
C MET A 201 5.78 18.66 -5.75
N LEU A 202 5.72 17.35 -5.47
CA LEU A 202 4.77 16.44 -6.11
C LEU A 202 3.49 16.39 -5.27
N CYS A 203 2.40 16.87 -5.82
CA CYS A 203 1.08 16.85 -5.20
C CYS A 203 0.26 15.69 -5.77
N THR A 204 -0.29 14.86 -4.90
CA THR A 204 -1.11 13.70 -5.30
C THR A 204 -2.46 13.73 -4.60
N ILE A 205 -3.56 13.46 -5.33
CA ILE A 205 -4.88 13.33 -4.75
C ILE A 205 -4.97 12.00 -3.99
N ILE A 206 -5.08 12.05 -2.66
CA ILE A 206 -5.17 10.85 -1.81
C ILE A 206 -6.59 10.53 -1.35
N GLU A 207 -7.45 11.54 -1.26
CA GLU A 207 -8.86 11.39 -0.87
C GLU A 207 -9.72 12.32 -1.69
N LYS A 208 -10.96 11.90 -1.95
CA LYS A 208 -11.95 12.66 -2.69
C LYS A 208 -13.26 12.67 -1.95
N ARG A 209 -13.79 13.85 -1.67
CA ARG A 209 -15.12 14.04 -1.10
C ARG A 209 -16.02 14.78 -2.11
N GLY A 210 -17.12 14.15 -2.49
CA GLY A 210 -18.03 14.69 -3.49
C GLY A 210 -17.58 14.50 -4.94
N SER A 211 -18.13 15.30 -5.86
CA SER A 211 -17.81 15.26 -7.30
C SER A 211 -16.56 16.11 -7.57
N ALA A 212 -15.45 15.49 -7.87
CA ALA A 212 -14.23 16.17 -8.30
C ALA A 212 -13.82 15.68 -9.69
N PRO A 213 -13.26 16.53 -10.56
CA PRO A 213 -13.01 16.24 -11.98
C PRO A 213 -11.89 15.21 -12.22
N ARG A 214 -11.03 14.98 -11.23
CA ARG A 214 -9.90 14.04 -11.34
C ARG A 214 -10.00 12.90 -10.33
N SER A 215 -9.36 11.77 -10.64
CA SER A 215 -9.35 10.56 -9.82
C SER A 215 -8.33 10.63 -8.69
N ILE A 216 -8.52 9.81 -7.64
CA ILE A 216 -7.48 9.55 -6.64
C ILE A 216 -6.26 8.99 -7.35
N GLY A 217 -5.05 9.44 -6.94
CA GLY A 217 -3.78 9.09 -7.58
C GLY A 217 -3.32 10.09 -8.64
N THR A 218 -4.19 11.00 -9.14
CA THR A 218 -3.77 12.05 -10.08
C THR A 218 -2.71 12.94 -9.44
N GLN A 219 -1.69 13.29 -10.21
CA GLN A 219 -0.51 14.02 -9.76
C GLN A 219 -0.33 15.36 -10.47
N MET A 220 0.33 16.28 -9.79
CA MET A 220 0.75 17.57 -10.28
C MET A 220 2.09 17.93 -9.64
N LEU A 221 3.04 18.38 -10.43
CA LEU A 221 4.35 18.84 -9.96
C LEU A 221 4.39 20.37 -9.96
N VAL A 222 4.80 20.94 -8.85
CA VAL A 222 5.07 22.38 -8.70
C VAL A 222 6.56 22.57 -8.44
N THR A 223 7.20 23.46 -9.18
CA THR A 223 8.63 23.75 -9.06
C THR A 223 8.85 25.13 -8.46
N SER A 224 10.01 25.37 -7.86
CA SER A 224 10.39 26.66 -7.24
C SER A 224 10.35 27.85 -8.20
N ASP A 225 10.47 27.60 -9.50
CA ASP A 225 10.31 28.60 -10.57
C ASP A 225 8.84 28.76 -11.03
N ASN A 226 7.88 28.31 -10.23
CA ASN A 226 6.43 28.38 -10.46
C ASN A 226 5.94 27.66 -11.73
N ARG A 227 6.70 26.70 -12.28
CA ARG A 227 6.18 25.84 -13.33
C ARG A 227 5.26 24.79 -12.72
N ILE A 228 4.18 24.50 -13.42
CA ILE A 228 3.19 23.50 -13.04
C ILE A 228 3.14 22.46 -14.15
N ILE A 229 3.34 21.18 -13.80
CA ILE A 229 3.31 20.07 -14.73
C ILE A 229 2.23 19.09 -14.25
N GLY A 230 1.30 18.74 -15.11
CA GLY A 230 0.10 17.97 -14.74
C GLY A 230 -0.99 18.83 -14.12
N THR A 231 -2.04 18.21 -13.59
CA THR A 231 -3.19 18.89 -12.96
C THR A 231 -3.92 17.97 -12.00
N ILE A 232 -4.32 18.49 -10.85
CA ILE A 232 -5.16 17.79 -9.88
C ILE A 232 -6.65 18.14 -10.02
N GLY A 233 -7.04 18.84 -11.10
CA GLY A 233 -8.44 19.08 -11.43
C GLY A 233 -8.82 20.54 -11.64
N GLY A 234 -7.89 21.46 -11.54
CA GLY A 234 -8.12 22.89 -11.75
C GLY A 234 -8.94 23.57 -10.65
N GLY A 235 -9.21 24.86 -10.84
CA GLY A 235 -10.05 25.66 -9.95
C GLY A 235 -9.42 25.99 -8.60
N CYS A 236 -10.27 26.24 -7.60
CA CYS A 236 -9.84 26.75 -6.29
C CYS A 236 -8.92 25.79 -5.55
N ALA A 237 -9.12 24.46 -5.67
CA ALA A 237 -8.29 23.47 -4.99
C ALA A 237 -6.85 23.46 -5.49
N GLU A 238 -6.66 23.59 -6.81
CA GLU A 238 -5.34 23.66 -7.44
C GLU A 238 -4.62 24.96 -7.06
N ALA A 239 -5.32 26.09 -7.12
CA ALA A 239 -4.78 27.38 -6.70
C ALA A 239 -4.37 27.39 -5.21
N GLU A 240 -5.14 26.76 -4.34
CA GLU A 240 -4.81 26.64 -2.91
C GLU A 240 -3.57 25.78 -2.68
N VAL A 241 -3.43 24.67 -3.40
CA VAL A 241 -2.24 23.80 -3.33
C VAL A 241 -1.00 24.58 -3.78
N ILE A 242 -1.06 25.26 -4.93
CA ILE A 242 0.06 26.06 -5.47
C ILE A 242 0.48 27.15 -4.47
N THR A 243 -0.47 27.77 -3.78
CA THR A 243 -0.18 28.81 -2.79
C THR A 243 0.51 28.26 -1.55
N ARG A 244 0.33 26.96 -1.24
CA ARG A 244 0.95 26.29 -0.10
C ARG A 244 2.30 25.64 -0.42
N CYS A 245 2.60 25.46 -1.70
CA CYS A 245 3.90 25.02 -2.19
C CYS A 245 4.92 26.15 -2.16
#